data_2e5f1e59121afcf564ca99443f9e3a5e
#
_entry.id   2e5f1e59121afcf564ca99443f9e3a5e
#
_cell.length_a   1.000
_cell.length_b   1.000
_cell.length_c   1.000
_cell.angle_alpha   90.00
_cell.angle_beta   90.00
_cell.angle_gamma   90.00
#
_symmetry.space_group_name_H-M   'P 1'
#
loop_
_entity.id
_entity.type
_entity.pdbx_description
1 polymer ?
#
loop_
_entity_poly.entity_id
_entity_poly.type
_entity_poly.pdbx_seq_one_letter_code
_entity_poly.pdbx_strand_id
1 'polypeptide(L)'
;MLEHIVLQLENERGLDRSAAIADMRFTFIEKICEANVVKPKASKERIRSQKIDKILTGKYTAIPCFVAIMLAIFFLTFNVIGAFLQNVLQMGIDALTGVVDNALAAAGVNKVIHSLVIDGIFAGVGSVLSFLPIIVTLFFFLSLMEDSGYIARVAFFMDKLLRKIGLSGRSIVPMLIGFGCTVPAVMATRTLPSERDRKMTILLTPFMSCSAKLPIYSFFVSAFFPGKGAFIMGGLYSVSYTHLTL
;
A
#
# COMPACT_ATOMS: atom_id res chain seq x y z
N MET A 1 38.39 -18.25 5.59
CA MET A 1 37.75 -19.37 4.84
C MET A 1 36.26 -19.15 4.59
N LEU A 2 35.42 -18.94 5.62
CA LEU A 2 33.98 -18.68 5.43
C LEU A 2 33.68 -17.41 4.61
N GLU A 3 34.38 -16.30 4.87
CA GLU A 3 34.19 -15.06 4.11
C GLU A 3 34.56 -15.19 2.63
N HIS A 4 35.62 -15.95 2.34
CA HIS A 4 36.04 -16.18 0.95
C HIS A 4 34.96 -16.99 0.17
N ILE A 5 34.37 -18.00 0.83
CA ILE A 5 33.28 -18.80 0.22
C ILE A 5 32.04 -17.96 0.00
N VAL A 6 31.71 -17.08 0.92
CA VAL A 6 30.55 -16.18 0.80
C VAL A 6 30.76 -15.18 -0.35
N LEU A 7 31.95 -14.55 -0.44
CA LEU A 7 32.30 -13.65 -1.54
C LEU A 7 32.30 -14.36 -2.92
N GLN A 8 32.75 -15.61 -2.96
CA GLN A 8 32.72 -16.40 -4.17
C GLN A 8 31.27 -16.69 -4.63
N LEU A 9 30.39 -17.03 -3.67
CA LEU A 9 28.97 -17.25 -3.94
C LEU A 9 28.22 -15.96 -4.34
N GLU A 10 28.57 -14.82 -3.74
CA GLU A 10 28.05 -13.51 -4.15
C GLU A 10 28.40 -13.20 -5.61
N ASN A 11 29.66 -13.46 -6.01
CA ASN A 11 30.10 -13.21 -7.38
C ASN A 11 29.53 -14.20 -8.39
N GLU A 12 29.44 -15.48 -8.05
CA GLU A 12 28.93 -16.52 -8.95
C GLU A 12 27.41 -16.44 -9.16
N ARG A 13 26.63 -16.07 -8.14
CA ARG A 13 25.17 -16.07 -8.18
C ARG A 13 24.55 -14.68 -8.24
N GLY A 14 25.32 -13.60 -8.03
CA GLY A 14 24.82 -12.23 -8.00
C GLY A 14 23.83 -11.98 -6.85
N LEU A 15 23.98 -12.72 -5.74
CA LEU A 15 23.11 -12.65 -4.56
C LEU A 15 23.84 -11.88 -3.46
N ASP A 16 23.09 -11.12 -2.66
CA ASP A 16 23.57 -10.51 -1.43
C ASP A 16 23.97 -11.59 -0.39
N ARG A 17 24.88 -11.24 0.52
CA ARG A 17 25.45 -12.16 1.54
C ARG A 17 24.37 -12.94 2.31
N SER A 18 23.33 -12.26 2.75
CA SER A 18 22.21 -12.89 3.47
C SER A 18 21.41 -13.85 2.59
N ALA A 19 21.20 -13.48 1.33
CA ALA A 19 20.53 -14.31 0.34
C ALA A 19 21.37 -15.52 -0.08
N ALA A 20 22.70 -15.36 -0.23
CA ALA A 20 23.61 -16.46 -0.55
C ALA A 20 23.66 -17.51 0.57
N ILE A 21 23.72 -17.08 1.83
CA ILE A 21 23.67 -18.00 2.99
C ILE A 21 22.31 -18.70 3.09
N ALA A 22 21.21 -17.98 2.84
CA ALA A 22 19.89 -18.58 2.83
C ALA A 22 19.75 -19.62 1.72
N ASP A 23 20.21 -19.31 0.51
CA ASP A 23 20.18 -20.22 -0.64
C ASP A 23 20.98 -21.51 -0.37
N MET A 24 22.18 -21.40 0.23
CA MET A 24 22.95 -22.57 0.67
C MET A 24 22.18 -23.44 1.68
N ARG A 25 21.56 -22.83 2.66
CA ARG A 25 20.78 -23.55 3.69
C ARG A 25 19.58 -24.26 3.07
N PHE A 26 18.85 -23.58 2.18
CA PHE A 26 17.70 -24.17 1.50
C PHE A 26 18.10 -25.30 0.56
N THR A 27 19.19 -25.15 -0.20
CA THR A 27 19.72 -26.21 -1.08
C THR A 27 20.14 -27.44 -0.26
N PHE A 28 20.76 -27.24 0.90
CA PHE A 28 21.14 -28.35 1.79
C PHE A 28 19.91 -29.05 2.36
N ILE A 29 18.91 -28.29 2.84
CA ILE A 29 17.64 -28.83 3.34
C ILE A 29 16.92 -29.60 2.22
N GLU A 30 16.89 -29.08 1.00
CA GLU A 30 16.25 -29.70 -0.16
C GLU A 30 16.87 -31.08 -0.46
N LYS A 31 18.21 -31.16 -0.48
CA LYS A 31 18.92 -32.44 -0.65
C LYS A 31 18.56 -33.47 0.42
N ILE A 32 18.51 -33.06 1.70
CA ILE A 32 18.13 -33.94 2.80
C ILE A 32 16.66 -34.37 2.66
N CYS A 33 15.78 -33.44 2.31
CA CYS A 33 14.35 -33.74 2.14
C CYS A 33 14.10 -34.66 0.93
N GLU A 34 14.82 -34.50 -0.17
CA GLU A 34 14.70 -35.39 -1.33
C GLU A 34 15.11 -36.83 -1.00
N ALA A 35 16.14 -36.99 -0.14
CA ALA A 35 16.64 -38.31 0.23
C ALA A 35 15.74 -39.03 1.28
N ASN A 36 15.09 -38.28 2.17
CA ASN A 36 14.44 -38.85 3.37
C ASN A 36 12.92 -38.65 3.42
N VAL A 37 12.35 -37.76 2.57
CA VAL A 37 10.91 -37.43 2.64
C VAL A 37 10.17 -37.98 1.42
N VAL A 38 9.32 -38.98 1.65
CA VAL A 38 8.38 -39.46 0.64
C VAL A 38 7.24 -38.45 0.54
N LYS A 39 7.25 -37.61 -0.50
CA LYS A 39 6.21 -36.60 -0.75
C LYS A 39 4.88 -37.31 -1.07
N PRO A 40 3.81 -37.08 -0.30
CA PRO A 40 2.49 -37.61 -0.66
C PRO A 40 2.04 -37.03 -2.01
N LYS A 41 1.17 -37.79 -2.72
CA LYS A 41 0.60 -37.30 -3.98
C LYS A 41 -0.01 -35.91 -3.79
N ALA A 42 0.33 -34.98 -4.68
CA ALA A 42 -0.15 -33.60 -4.61
C ALA A 42 -1.68 -33.54 -4.47
N SER A 43 -2.18 -32.88 -3.43
CA SER A 43 -3.61 -32.70 -3.25
C SER A 43 -4.21 -31.91 -4.43
N LYS A 44 -5.49 -32.13 -4.72
CA LYS A 44 -6.21 -31.38 -5.77
C LYS A 44 -6.11 -29.86 -5.55
N GLU A 45 -6.11 -29.41 -4.29
CA GLU A 45 -5.94 -28.01 -3.91
C GLU A 45 -4.56 -27.46 -4.29
N ARG A 46 -3.50 -28.23 -4.06
CA ARG A 46 -2.13 -27.86 -4.43
C ARG A 46 -1.98 -27.72 -5.95
N ILE A 47 -2.60 -28.61 -6.72
CA ILE A 47 -2.59 -28.54 -8.20
C ILE A 47 -3.34 -27.29 -8.67
N ARG A 48 -4.48 -26.96 -8.02
CA ARG A 48 -5.26 -25.75 -8.33
C ARG A 48 -4.49 -24.47 -7.99
N SER A 49 -3.86 -24.42 -6.82
CA SER A 49 -2.99 -23.31 -6.42
C SER A 49 -1.85 -23.10 -7.39
N GLN A 50 -1.14 -24.18 -7.81
CA GLN A 50 -0.07 -24.08 -8.79
C GLN A 50 -0.53 -23.57 -10.16
N LYS A 51 -1.74 -23.92 -10.61
CA LYS A 51 -2.30 -23.39 -11.86
C LYS A 51 -2.59 -21.89 -11.76
N ILE A 52 -3.17 -21.46 -10.62
CA ILE A 52 -3.41 -20.04 -10.33
C ILE A 52 -2.09 -19.29 -10.27
N ASP A 53 -1.09 -19.85 -9.59
CA ASP A 53 0.24 -19.26 -9.47
C ASP A 53 0.91 -19.07 -10.82
N LYS A 54 0.80 -20.05 -11.71
CA LYS A 54 1.37 -19.97 -13.07
C LYS A 54 0.80 -18.81 -13.89
N ILE A 55 -0.46 -18.42 -13.64
CA ILE A 55 -1.09 -17.28 -14.30
C ILE A 55 -0.68 -15.97 -13.61
N LEU A 56 -0.75 -15.93 -12.27
CA LEU A 56 -0.48 -14.74 -11.48
C LEU A 56 1.00 -14.34 -11.46
N THR A 57 1.93 -15.29 -11.58
CA THR A 57 3.38 -15.05 -11.53
C THR A 57 4.09 -15.29 -12.86
N GLY A 58 3.34 -15.47 -13.95
CA GLY A 58 3.88 -15.65 -15.29
C GLY A 58 4.70 -14.44 -15.75
N LYS A 59 5.81 -14.69 -16.46
CA LYS A 59 6.79 -13.66 -16.89
C LYS A 59 6.16 -12.43 -17.58
N TYR A 60 5.08 -12.62 -18.34
CA TYR A 60 4.37 -11.56 -19.06
C TYR A 60 3.01 -11.20 -18.46
N THR A 61 2.42 -12.11 -17.68
CA THR A 61 1.07 -11.94 -17.12
C THR A 61 1.07 -11.35 -15.70
N ALA A 62 2.20 -11.44 -14.98
CA ALA A 62 2.29 -10.97 -13.61
C ALA A 62 2.04 -9.47 -13.47
N ILE A 63 2.67 -8.63 -14.29
CA ILE A 63 2.52 -7.17 -14.22
C ILE A 63 1.09 -6.73 -14.58
N PRO A 64 0.51 -7.11 -15.74
CA PRO A 64 -0.84 -6.69 -16.07
C PRO A 64 -1.89 -7.24 -15.10
N CYS A 65 -1.73 -8.46 -14.60
CA CYS A 65 -2.61 -9.03 -13.60
C CYS A 65 -2.53 -8.26 -12.26
N PHE A 66 -1.32 -7.90 -11.84
CA PHE A 66 -1.09 -7.09 -10.67
C PHE A 66 -1.76 -5.71 -10.79
N VAL A 67 -1.55 -5.02 -11.90
CA VAL A 67 -2.15 -3.72 -12.16
C VAL A 67 -3.68 -3.83 -12.19
N ALA A 68 -4.23 -4.86 -12.83
CA ALA A 68 -5.67 -5.08 -12.89
C ALA A 68 -6.29 -5.32 -11.50
N ILE A 69 -5.65 -6.14 -10.66
CA ILE A 69 -6.10 -6.40 -9.29
C ILE A 69 -6.03 -5.13 -8.45
N MET A 70 -4.93 -4.38 -8.54
CA MET A 70 -4.80 -3.11 -7.81
C MET A 70 -5.84 -2.09 -8.24
N LEU A 71 -6.06 -1.93 -9.55
CA LEU A 71 -7.11 -1.04 -10.06
C LEU A 71 -8.51 -1.47 -9.61
N ALA A 72 -8.79 -2.78 -9.60
CA ALA A 72 -10.06 -3.30 -9.11
C ALA A 72 -10.26 -2.99 -7.62
N ILE A 73 -9.23 -3.19 -6.79
CA ILE A 73 -9.28 -2.88 -5.36
C ILE A 73 -9.50 -1.38 -5.15
N PHE A 74 -8.75 -0.53 -5.83
CA PHE A 74 -8.94 0.92 -5.72
C PHE A 74 -10.32 1.35 -6.21
N PHE A 75 -10.80 0.80 -7.32
CA PHE A 75 -12.14 1.10 -7.82
C PHE A 75 -13.24 0.71 -6.82
N LEU A 76 -13.16 -0.51 -6.26
CA LEU A 76 -14.12 -0.94 -5.25
C LEU A 76 -14.05 -0.07 -3.98
N THR A 77 -12.84 0.24 -3.53
CA THR A 77 -12.63 1.03 -2.30
C THR A 77 -13.17 2.45 -2.45
N PHE A 78 -12.87 3.13 -3.55
CA PHE A 78 -13.20 4.56 -3.68
C PHE A 78 -14.57 4.81 -4.32
N ASN A 79 -15.02 3.97 -5.26
CA ASN A 79 -16.26 4.23 -6.01
C ASN A 79 -17.46 3.41 -5.55
N VAL A 80 -17.24 2.25 -4.95
CA VAL A 80 -18.36 1.36 -4.59
C VAL A 80 -18.56 1.34 -3.09
N ILE A 81 -17.72 0.60 -2.37
CA ILE A 81 -17.93 0.33 -0.94
C ILE A 81 -17.59 1.54 -0.10
N GLY A 82 -16.42 2.14 -0.33
CA GLY A 82 -15.98 3.31 0.44
C GLY A 82 -16.90 4.51 0.24
N ALA A 83 -17.30 4.80 -1.00
CA ALA A 83 -18.23 5.88 -1.28
C ALA A 83 -19.61 5.64 -0.64
N PHE A 84 -20.13 4.41 -0.70
CA PHE A 84 -21.40 4.07 -0.06
C PHE A 84 -21.35 4.27 1.45
N LEU A 85 -20.31 3.73 2.12
CA LEU A 85 -20.13 3.88 3.56
C LEU A 85 -19.90 5.34 3.96
N GLN A 86 -19.15 6.08 3.17
CA GLN A 86 -18.92 7.51 3.38
C GLN A 86 -20.22 8.30 3.33
N ASN A 87 -21.09 8.04 2.32
CA ASN A 87 -22.38 8.70 2.19
C ASN A 87 -23.30 8.41 3.38
N VAL A 88 -23.32 7.15 3.85
CA VAL A 88 -24.10 6.76 5.03
C VAL A 88 -23.59 7.49 6.29
N LEU A 89 -22.30 7.54 6.48
CA LEU A 89 -21.70 8.25 7.63
C LEU A 89 -21.92 9.76 7.53
N GLN A 90 -21.79 10.34 6.34
CA GLN A 90 -22.03 11.77 6.10
C GLN A 90 -23.48 12.14 6.41
N MET A 91 -24.43 11.33 6.00
CA MET A 91 -25.86 11.53 6.32
C MET A 91 -26.09 11.54 7.84
N GLY A 92 -25.41 10.68 8.59
CA GLY A 92 -25.43 10.68 10.05
C GLY A 92 -24.82 11.94 10.66
N ILE A 93 -23.70 12.39 10.15
CA ILE A 93 -23.02 13.62 10.61
C ILE A 93 -23.88 14.84 10.32
N ASP A 94 -24.48 14.92 9.13
CA ASP A 94 -25.34 16.05 8.72
C ASP A 94 -26.62 16.10 9.58
N ALA A 95 -27.23 14.95 9.88
CA ALA A 95 -28.37 14.86 10.77
C ALA A 95 -28.01 15.35 12.20
N LEU A 96 -26.87 14.91 12.71
CA LEU A 96 -26.40 15.34 14.05
C LEU A 96 -26.09 16.84 14.07
N THR A 97 -25.45 17.35 13.04
CA THR A 97 -25.15 18.78 12.88
C THR A 97 -26.46 19.58 12.82
N GLY A 98 -27.47 19.14 12.11
CA GLY A 98 -28.77 19.79 12.03
C GLY A 98 -29.52 19.84 13.37
N VAL A 99 -29.43 18.78 14.18
CA VAL A 99 -30.00 18.76 15.53
C VAL A 99 -29.31 19.78 16.44
N VAL A 100 -27.99 19.85 16.39
CA VAL A 100 -27.19 20.81 17.19
C VAL A 100 -27.42 22.24 16.71
N ASP A 101 -27.50 22.46 15.40
CA ASP A 101 -27.81 23.78 14.80
C ASP A 101 -29.15 24.32 15.29
N ASN A 102 -30.20 23.51 15.22
CA ASN A 102 -31.52 23.85 15.70
C ASN A 102 -31.54 24.12 17.22
N ALA A 103 -30.80 23.33 18.01
CA ALA A 103 -30.71 23.52 19.46
C ALA A 103 -30.00 24.83 19.84
N LEU A 104 -28.89 25.17 19.13
CA LEU A 104 -28.17 26.43 19.34
C LEU A 104 -28.99 27.64 18.90
N ALA A 105 -29.74 27.53 17.81
CA ALA A 105 -30.65 28.58 17.35
C ALA A 105 -31.78 28.81 18.34
N ALA A 106 -32.36 27.76 18.91
CA ALA A 106 -33.41 27.86 19.93
C ALA A 106 -32.90 28.45 21.26
N ALA A 107 -31.63 28.19 21.61
CA ALA A 107 -30.98 28.74 22.78
C ALA A 107 -30.57 30.23 22.64
N GLY A 108 -30.74 30.84 21.45
CA GLY A 108 -30.41 32.25 21.21
C GLY A 108 -28.91 32.57 21.35
N VAL A 109 -28.04 31.61 21.06
CA VAL A 109 -26.60 31.75 21.23
C VAL A 109 -26.03 32.78 20.26
N ASN A 110 -24.99 33.51 20.68
CA ASN A 110 -24.32 34.54 19.88
C ASN A 110 -23.82 33.91 18.54
N LYS A 111 -24.05 34.64 17.44
CA LYS A 111 -23.74 34.24 16.09
C LYS A 111 -22.30 33.76 15.90
N VAL A 112 -21.34 34.34 16.63
CA VAL A 112 -19.93 33.95 16.60
C VAL A 112 -19.71 32.57 17.21
N ILE A 113 -20.35 32.26 18.32
CA ILE A 113 -20.25 30.95 18.99
C ILE A 113 -20.95 29.88 18.16
N HIS A 114 -22.09 30.20 17.56
CA HIS A 114 -22.84 29.34 16.68
C HIS A 114 -21.96 28.91 15.47
N SER A 115 -21.38 29.88 14.75
CA SER A 115 -20.47 29.61 13.61
C SER A 115 -19.21 28.83 14.06
N LEU A 116 -18.63 29.13 15.21
CA LEU A 116 -17.48 28.39 15.72
C LEU A 116 -17.80 26.90 15.98
N VAL A 117 -18.97 26.61 16.50
CA VAL A 117 -19.38 25.24 16.79
C VAL A 117 -19.71 24.49 15.49
N ILE A 118 -20.56 25.05 14.64
CA ILE A 118 -21.03 24.38 13.42
C ILE A 118 -19.93 24.34 12.36
N ASP A 119 -19.38 25.49 11.97
CA ASP A 119 -18.40 25.59 10.87
C ASP A 119 -16.99 25.20 11.32
N GLY A 120 -16.65 25.38 12.60
CA GLY A 120 -15.33 25.01 13.12
C GLY A 120 -15.29 23.54 13.56
N ILE A 121 -16.07 23.19 14.61
CA ILE A 121 -15.96 21.87 15.24
C ILE A 121 -16.65 20.79 14.38
N PHE A 122 -17.93 20.97 14.06
CA PHE A 122 -18.67 19.94 13.32
C PHE A 122 -18.16 19.76 11.90
N ALA A 123 -17.87 20.83 11.16
CA ALA A 123 -17.31 20.72 9.83
C ALA A 123 -15.89 20.14 9.86
N GLY A 124 -15.04 20.54 10.80
CA GLY A 124 -13.68 20.02 10.95
C GLY A 124 -13.65 18.55 11.34
N VAL A 125 -14.35 18.15 12.41
CA VAL A 125 -14.43 16.75 12.84
C VAL A 125 -15.16 15.90 11.81
N GLY A 126 -16.25 16.40 11.23
CA GLY A 126 -17.00 15.70 10.18
C GLY A 126 -16.15 15.38 8.96
N SER A 127 -15.32 16.33 8.51
CA SER A 127 -14.41 16.10 7.38
C SER A 127 -13.41 14.97 7.66
N VAL A 128 -12.85 14.90 8.85
CA VAL A 128 -11.91 13.83 9.24
C VAL A 128 -12.64 12.49 9.34
N LEU A 129 -13.81 12.44 9.97
CA LEU A 129 -14.62 11.23 10.10
C LEU A 129 -15.05 10.68 8.74
N SER A 130 -15.31 11.55 7.76
CA SER A 130 -15.70 11.14 6.40
C SER A 130 -14.63 10.30 5.68
N PHE A 131 -13.37 10.41 6.07
CA PHE A 131 -12.30 9.55 5.50
C PHE A 131 -12.20 8.17 6.17
N LEU A 132 -12.75 8.00 7.37
CA LEU A 132 -12.65 6.77 8.13
C LEU A 132 -13.19 5.54 7.38
N PRO A 133 -14.38 5.56 6.76
CA PRO A 133 -14.91 4.43 6.02
C PRO A 133 -14.03 4.00 4.84
N ILE A 134 -13.46 4.96 4.12
CA ILE A 134 -12.56 4.69 2.99
C ILE A 134 -11.30 3.98 3.49
N ILE A 135 -10.73 4.46 4.59
CA ILE A 135 -9.53 3.87 5.19
C ILE A 135 -9.82 2.44 5.66
N VAL A 136 -10.91 2.22 6.38
CA VAL A 136 -11.31 0.88 6.86
C VAL A 136 -11.52 -0.08 5.68
N THR A 137 -12.21 0.35 4.63
CA THR A 137 -12.45 -0.46 3.43
C THR A 137 -11.13 -0.79 2.72
N LEU A 138 -10.22 0.18 2.60
CA LEU A 138 -8.92 -0.04 2.00
C LEU A 138 -8.11 -1.09 2.79
N PHE A 139 -8.08 -0.95 4.12
CA PHE A 139 -7.38 -1.91 4.99
C PHE A 139 -7.97 -3.31 4.91
N PHE A 140 -9.29 -3.41 4.83
CA PHE A 140 -9.97 -4.70 4.64
C PHE A 140 -9.49 -5.40 3.37
N PHE A 141 -9.44 -4.69 2.23
CA PHE A 141 -8.94 -5.27 0.99
C PHE A 141 -7.44 -5.58 1.00
N LEU A 142 -6.63 -4.74 1.65
CA LEU A 142 -5.20 -5.01 1.80
C LEU A 142 -4.96 -6.25 2.66
N SER A 143 -5.69 -6.40 3.77
CA SER A 143 -5.63 -7.60 4.61
C SER A 143 -6.05 -8.85 3.84
N LEU A 144 -7.10 -8.76 3.04
CA LEU A 144 -7.54 -9.86 2.17
C LEU A 144 -6.45 -10.26 1.14
N MET A 145 -5.75 -9.28 0.57
CA MET A 145 -4.61 -9.53 -0.32
C MET A 145 -3.43 -10.18 0.40
N GLU A 146 -3.17 -9.77 1.63
CA GLU A 146 -2.11 -10.32 2.46
C GLU A 146 -2.43 -11.77 2.85
N ASP A 147 -3.62 -12.02 3.35
CA ASP A 147 -4.09 -13.34 3.78
C ASP A 147 -4.19 -14.35 2.62
N SER A 148 -4.52 -13.88 1.42
CA SER A 148 -4.50 -14.72 0.20
C SER A 148 -3.09 -15.13 -0.24
N GLY A 149 -2.05 -14.56 0.36
CA GLY A 149 -0.65 -14.77 -0.01
C GLY A 149 -0.26 -14.13 -1.36
N TYR A 150 -1.13 -13.29 -1.93
CA TYR A 150 -0.87 -12.63 -3.20
C TYR A 150 0.29 -11.64 -3.12
N ILE A 151 0.38 -10.89 -2.01
CA ILE A 151 1.46 -9.93 -1.76
C ILE A 151 2.83 -10.61 -1.76
N ALA A 152 2.95 -11.80 -1.16
CA ALA A 152 4.20 -12.55 -1.15
C ALA A 152 4.64 -12.97 -2.57
N ARG A 153 3.69 -13.33 -3.43
CA ARG A 153 3.96 -13.68 -4.83
C ARG A 153 4.41 -12.47 -5.65
N VAL A 154 3.77 -11.34 -5.45
CA VAL A 154 4.17 -10.06 -6.08
C VAL A 154 5.57 -9.66 -5.62
N ALA A 155 5.88 -9.77 -4.33
CA ALA A 155 7.20 -9.48 -3.79
C ALA A 155 8.31 -10.33 -4.44
N PHE A 156 8.05 -11.61 -4.66
CA PHE A 156 8.99 -12.50 -5.34
C PHE A 156 9.25 -12.08 -6.81
N PHE A 157 8.20 -11.74 -7.54
CA PHE A 157 8.33 -11.28 -8.92
C PHE A 157 9.04 -9.92 -9.02
N MET A 158 8.69 -8.99 -8.13
CA MET A 158 9.25 -7.63 -8.12
C MET A 158 10.69 -7.58 -7.58
N ASP A 159 11.18 -8.63 -6.91
CA ASP A 159 12.53 -8.69 -6.36
C ASP A 159 13.60 -8.42 -7.44
N LYS A 160 13.43 -9.00 -8.62
CA LYS A 160 14.35 -8.78 -9.75
C LYS A 160 14.38 -7.32 -10.24
N LEU A 161 13.25 -6.62 -10.14
CA LEU A 161 13.14 -5.21 -10.56
C LEU A 161 13.71 -4.28 -9.49
N LEU A 162 13.37 -4.52 -8.22
CA LEU A 162 13.78 -3.69 -7.08
C LEU A 162 15.28 -3.81 -6.78
N ARG A 163 15.88 -4.96 -7.02
CA ARG A 163 17.35 -5.14 -6.92
C ARG A 163 18.13 -4.22 -7.85
N LYS A 164 17.57 -3.80 -8.99
CA LYS A 164 18.21 -2.83 -9.89
C LYS A 164 18.36 -1.44 -9.27
N ILE A 165 17.47 -1.09 -8.33
CA ILE A 165 17.51 0.17 -7.57
C ILE A 165 18.07 -0.01 -6.15
N GLY A 166 18.67 -1.17 -5.86
CA GLY A 166 19.34 -1.46 -4.59
C GLY A 166 18.40 -1.78 -3.42
N LEU A 167 17.12 -2.11 -3.69
CA LEU A 167 16.14 -2.52 -2.68
C LEU A 167 15.83 -4.01 -2.78
N SER A 168 15.50 -4.64 -1.66
CA SER A 168 15.02 -6.02 -1.65
C SER A 168 13.57 -6.12 -2.15
N GLY A 169 13.20 -7.26 -2.76
CA GLY A 169 11.84 -7.49 -3.24
C GLY A 169 10.77 -7.39 -2.16
N ARG A 170 11.14 -7.61 -0.89
CA ARG A 170 10.23 -7.45 0.25
C ARG A 170 9.84 -6.00 0.51
N SER A 171 10.65 -5.02 0.09
CA SER A 171 10.36 -3.59 0.22
C SER A 171 9.13 -3.16 -0.61
N ILE A 172 8.74 -3.95 -1.63
CA ILE A 172 7.54 -3.66 -2.43
C ILE A 172 6.26 -3.66 -1.60
N VAL A 173 6.19 -4.49 -0.56
CA VAL A 173 4.99 -4.63 0.28
C VAL A 173 4.67 -3.32 1.00
N PRO A 174 5.59 -2.74 1.80
CA PRO A 174 5.37 -1.40 2.36
C PRO A 174 5.11 -0.33 1.31
N MET A 175 5.79 -0.38 0.17
CA MET A 175 5.59 0.59 -0.90
C MET A 175 4.18 0.50 -1.50
N LEU A 176 3.66 -0.71 -1.74
CA LEU A 176 2.29 -0.90 -2.22
C LEU A 176 1.25 -0.39 -1.23
N ILE A 177 1.44 -0.67 0.06
CA ILE A 177 0.58 -0.15 1.12
C ILE A 177 0.64 1.39 1.15
N GLY A 178 1.80 1.97 0.84
CA GLY A 178 2.04 3.42 0.78
C GLY A 178 1.19 4.17 -0.23
N PHE A 179 0.77 3.53 -1.32
CA PHE A 179 -0.20 4.11 -2.26
C PHE A 179 -1.58 4.33 -1.62
N GLY A 180 -1.95 3.48 -0.67
CA GLY A 180 -3.20 3.65 0.09
C GLY A 180 -3.02 4.59 1.27
N CYS A 181 -2.07 4.30 2.15
CA CYS A 181 -1.81 5.08 3.34
C CYS A 181 -0.35 4.94 3.81
N THR A 182 0.31 6.06 4.06
CA THR A 182 1.72 6.11 4.50
C THR A 182 1.94 5.49 5.88
N VAL A 183 1.00 5.64 6.81
CA VAL A 183 1.15 5.16 8.19
C VAL A 183 1.35 3.65 8.28
N PRO A 184 0.44 2.80 7.77
CA PRO A 184 0.63 1.36 7.80
C PRO A 184 1.79 0.90 6.92
N ALA A 185 2.10 1.63 5.85
CA ALA A 185 3.27 1.36 5.03
C ALA A 185 4.57 1.46 5.83
N VAL A 186 4.74 2.53 6.61
CA VAL A 186 5.87 2.69 7.51
C VAL A 186 5.88 1.60 8.59
N MET A 187 4.72 1.25 9.14
CA MET A 187 4.62 0.16 10.12
C MET A 187 5.02 -1.20 9.51
N ALA A 188 4.63 -1.47 8.28
CA ALA A 188 4.97 -2.70 7.57
C ALA A 188 6.49 -2.83 7.30
N THR A 189 7.25 -1.74 7.28
CA THR A 189 8.71 -1.81 7.12
C THR A 189 9.42 -2.56 8.25
N ARG A 190 8.75 -2.76 9.39
CA ARG A 190 9.30 -3.56 10.51
C ARG A 190 9.54 -5.02 10.14
N THR A 191 8.88 -5.52 9.11
CA THR A 191 9.06 -6.90 8.61
C THR A 191 10.31 -7.06 7.74
N LEU A 192 10.97 -5.96 7.37
CA LEU A 192 12.18 -6.00 6.55
C LEU A 192 13.39 -6.43 7.38
N PRO A 193 14.15 -7.45 6.95
CA PRO A 193 15.29 -7.97 7.70
C PRO A 193 16.51 -7.05 7.63
N SER A 194 16.65 -6.26 6.56
CA SER A 194 17.76 -5.34 6.36
C SER A 194 17.44 -3.97 6.94
N GLU A 195 18.31 -3.47 7.82
CA GLU A 195 18.16 -2.13 8.40
C GLU A 195 18.29 -1.02 7.35
N ARG A 196 19.16 -1.23 6.34
CA ARG A 196 19.30 -0.33 5.19
C ARG A 196 18.01 -0.23 4.40
N ASP A 197 17.43 -1.38 4.00
CA ASP A 197 16.20 -1.42 3.22
C ASP A 197 15.04 -0.80 3.99
N ARG A 198 14.99 -1.05 5.31
CA ARG A 198 13.98 -0.44 6.18
C ARG A 198 14.09 1.08 6.19
N LYS A 199 15.27 1.64 6.41
CA LYS A 199 15.50 3.09 6.42
C LYS A 199 15.17 3.70 5.07
N MET A 200 15.64 3.10 3.99
CA MET A 200 15.36 3.56 2.62
C MET A 200 13.86 3.53 2.31
N THR A 201 13.18 2.43 2.64
CA THR A 201 11.74 2.32 2.41
C THR A 201 10.94 3.33 3.24
N ILE A 202 11.33 3.59 4.50
CA ILE A 202 10.70 4.62 5.34
C ILE A 202 10.87 6.01 4.72
N LEU A 203 12.06 6.32 4.19
CA LEU A 203 12.31 7.61 3.54
C LEU A 203 11.53 7.77 2.23
N LEU A 204 11.37 6.70 1.47
CA LEU A 204 10.67 6.72 0.17
C LEU A 204 9.15 6.74 0.31
N THR A 205 8.61 6.09 1.33
CA THR A 205 7.15 5.94 1.52
C THR A 205 6.40 7.29 1.59
N PRO A 206 6.87 8.36 2.27
CA PRO A 206 6.19 9.65 2.29
C PRO A 206 6.15 10.36 0.94
N PHE A 207 7.05 10.05 0.01
CA PHE A 207 7.02 10.61 -1.35
C PHE A 207 5.93 9.97 -2.21
N MET A 208 5.45 8.79 -1.84
CA MET A 208 4.31 8.16 -2.51
C MET A 208 3.04 8.97 -2.23
N SER A 209 2.34 9.33 -3.29
CA SER A 209 1.10 10.10 -3.18
C SER A 209 -0.05 9.15 -2.84
N CYS A 210 -0.53 9.24 -1.61
CA CYS A 210 -1.75 8.55 -1.19
C CYS A 210 -3.00 9.40 -1.52
N SER A 211 -4.16 8.77 -1.46
CA SER A 211 -5.45 9.42 -1.75
C SER A 211 -5.73 10.67 -0.90
N ALA A 212 -5.24 10.70 0.34
CA ALA A 212 -5.41 11.85 1.23
C ALA A 212 -4.62 13.10 0.80
N LYS A 213 -3.60 12.97 -0.04
CA LYS A 213 -2.86 14.11 -0.59
C LYS A 213 -3.54 14.77 -1.79
N LEU A 214 -4.39 14.03 -2.50
CA LEU A 214 -5.08 14.55 -3.69
C LEU A 214 -5.94 15.79 -3.41
N PRO A 215 -6.74 15.87 -2.34
CA PRO A 215 -7.49 17.08 -1.98
C PRO A 215 -6.56 18.27 -1.71
N ILE A 216 -5.43 18.05 -1.05
CA ILE A 216 -4.44 19.09 -0.75
C ILE A 216 -3.84 19.62 -2.05
N TYR A 217 -3.43 18.73 -2.96
CA TYR A 217 -2.92 19.15 -4.28
C TYR A 217 -3.98 19.88 -5.09
N SER A 218 -5.23 19.40 -5.06
CA SER A 218 -6.35 20.07 -5.74
C SER A 218 -6.59 21.47 -5.21
N PHE A 219 -6.55 21.66 -3.89
CA PHE A 219 -6.68 22.96 -3.26
C PHE A 219 -5.58 23.93 -3.68
N PHE A 220 -4.31 23.52 -3.60
CA PHE A 220 -3.19 24.35 -4.03
C PHE A 220 -3.25 24.69 -5.53
N VAL A 221 -3.55 23.71 -6.36
CA VAL A 221 -3.63 23.89 -7.81
C VAL A 221 -4.78 24.82 -8.18
N SER A 222 -5.94 24.71 -7.54
CA SER A 222 -7.08 25.59 -7.79
C SER A 222 -6.80 27.04 -7.34
N ALA A 223 -6.07 27.21 -6.22
CA ALA A 223 -5.75 28.53 -5.68
C ALA A 223 -4.69 29.29 -6.50
N PHE A 224 -3.65 28.58 -6.97
CA PHE A 224 -2.50 29.24 -7.60
C PHE A 224 -2.49 29.15 -9.14
N PHE A 225 -3.20 28.19 -9.72
CA PHE A 225 -3.15 27.90 -11.17
C PHE A 225 -4.53 27.63 -11.77
N PRO A 226 -5.46 28.60 -11.75
CA PRO A 226 -6.76 28.46 -12.37
C PRO A 226 -6.58 28.28 -13.91
N GLY A 227 -7.01 27.11 -14.43
CA GLY A 227 -7.01 26.78 -15.86
C GLY A 227 -5.97 25.77 -16.34
N LYS A 228 -4.92 25.43 -15.56
CA LYS A 228 -3.93 24.39 -15.88
C LYS A 228 -3.84 23.28 -14.83
N GLY A 229 -4.89 23.12 -14.06
CA GLY A 229 -4.93 22.25 -12.87
C GLY A 229 -4.51 20.81 -13.14
N ALA A 230 -5.04 20.19 -14.17
CA ALA A 230 -4.76 18.81 -14.51
C ALA A 230 -3.27 18.56 -14.87
N PHE A 231 -2.65 19.52 -15.58
CA PHE A 231 -1.25 19.42 -16.00
C PHE A 231 -0.29 19.54 -14.81
N ILE A 232 -0.58 20.47 -13.90
CA ILE A 232 0.25 20.71 -12.72
C ILE A 232 0.07 19.57 -11.71
N MET A 233 -1.15 19.06 -11.55
CA MET A 233 -1.42 17.89 -10.72
C MET A 233 -0.68 16.65 -11.22
N GLY A 234 -0.69 16.41 -12.54
CA GLY A 234 0.09 15.36 -13.18
C GLY A 234 1.59 15.56 -13.00
N GLY A 235 2.08 16.79 -13.09
CA GLY A 235 3.48 17.14 -12.83
C GLY A 235 3.90 16.87 -11.38
N LEU A 236 3.13 17.31 -10.40
CA LEU A 236 3.39 17.05 -8.98
C LEU A 236 3.42 15.54 -8.67
N TYR A 237 2.50 14.80 -9.28
CA TYR A 237 2.47 13.35 -9.16
C TYR A 237 3.73 12.72 -9.78
N SER A 238 4.13 13.15 -10.97
CA SER A 238 5.32 12.66 -11.67
C SER A 238 6.62 12.98 -10.92
N VAL A 239 6.74 14.19 -10.35
CA VAL A 239 7.93 14.59 -9.56
C VAL A 239 8.06 13.74 -8.29
N SER A 240 6.95 13.39 -7.63
CA SER A 240 6.97 12.49 -6.49
C SER A 240 7.57 11.11 -6.84
N TYR A 241 7.36 10.63 -8.06
CA TYR A 241 7.90 9.35 -8.52
C TYR A 241 9.33 9.45 -9.06
N THR A 242 9.72 10.56 -9.67
CA THR A 242 11.10 10.74 -10.17
C THR A 242 12.12 10.83 -9.06
N HIS A 243 11.78 11.42 -7.91
CA HIS A 243 12.63 11.39 -6.71
C HIS A 243 12.81 9.99 -6.10
N LEU A 244 11.97 9.03 -6.47
CA LEU A 244 12.07 7.64 -6.05
C LEU A 244 13.11 6.85 -6.86
N THR A 245 13.45 7.33 -8.07
CA THR A 245 14.34 6.64 -9.02
C THR A 245 15.76 7.21 -9.07
N LEU A 246 16.00 8.32 -8.41
CA LEU A 246 17.32 8.96 -8.25
C LEU A 246 17.96 8.60 -6.90
#